data_09bd1749458e28ca7ed15011ca7a6fac
#
_entry.id   09bd1749458e28ca7ed15011ca7a6fac
#
_cell.length_a   1.000
_cell.length_b   1.000
_cell.length_c   1.000
_cell.angle_alpha   90.00
_cell.angle_beta   90.00
_cell.angle_gamma   90.00
#
_symmetry.space_group_name_H-M   'P 1'
#
loop_
_entity.id
_entity.type
_entity.pdbx_description
1 polymer ?
#
loop_
_entity_poly.entity_id
_entity_poly.type
_entity_poly.pdbx_seq_one_letter_code
_entity_poly.pdbx_strand_id
1 'polypeptide(L)'
;MRVWVRNLTKNIDKEIILPMTEEELDKALNPNDEYIIIDYDAKVLSPGQYDSIDELNNFLTWCEEEYQISEETLGILSRVLLYHEVIEHVKNLDYIIVDFNGETSGWNCGRGGDITSDFDKGLCLFESGYYNPFDFEYKEEMENWIDWESVWVNATTEGWQEVSLNGNDYLVHR
;
A
#
# COMPACT_ATOMS: atom_id res chain seq x y z
N MET A 1 -12.02 7.53 -1.28
CA MET A 1 -12.40 6.34 -0.51
C MET A 1 -13.86 6.45 -0.04
N ARG A 2 -14.69 5.38 -0.14
CA ARG A 2 -16.06 5.35 0.42
C ARG A 2 -16.04 4.78 1.82
N VAL A 3 -16.81 5.41 2.70
CA VAL A 3 -16.95 5.00 4.10
C VAL A 3 -18.44 5.07 4.49
N TRP A 4 -18.94 4.04 5.15
CA TRP A 4 -20.28 4.03 5.75
C TRP A 4 -20.16 4.24 7.25
N VAL A 5 -20.86 5.24 7.74
CA VAL A 5 -20.82 5.64 9.15
C VAL A 5 -22.20 5.54 9.79
N ARG A 6 -22.24 5.18 11.06
CA ARG A 6 -23.44 5.19 11.87
C ARG A 6 -23.39 6.29 12.90
N ASN A 7 -24.40 7.17 12.89
CA ASN A 7 -24.65 8.11 13.96
C ASN A 7 -25.21 7.36 15.18
N LEU A 8 -24.47 7.34 16.28
CA LEU A 8 -24.87 6.61 17.48
C LEU A 8 -26.03 7.27 18.24
N THR A 9 -26.18 8.61 18.12
CA THR A 9 -27.23 9.36 18.77
C THR A 9 -28.60 9.16 18.10
N LYS A 10 -28.60 9.11 16.75
CA LYS A 10 -29.81 9.03 15.92
C LYS A 10 -30.09 7.64 15.37
N ASN A 11 -29.11 6.74 15.45
CA ASN A 11 -29.12 5.39 14.86
C ASN A 11 -29.43 5.41 13.34
N ILE A 12 -28.75 6.31 12.63
CA ILE A 12 -28.90 6.50 11.18
C ILE A 12 -27.56 6.21 10.52
N ASP A 13 -27.59 5.40 9.47
CA ASP A 13 -26.43 5.08 8.65
C ASP A 13 -26.32 6.07 7.48
N LYS A 14 -25.10 6.43 7.12
CA LYS A 14 -24.80 7.34 6.02
C LYS A 14 -23.54 6.92 5.28
N GLU A 15 -23.57 7.04 3.96
CA GLU A 15 -22.38 6.94 3.11
C GLU A 15 -21.74 8.31 2.96
N ILE A 16 -20.42 8.38 3.08
CA ILE A 16 -19.58 9.55 2.78
C ILE A 16 -18.43 9.16 1.87
N ILE A 17 -17.90 10.10 1.11
CA ILE A 17 -16.75 9.90 0.22
C ILE A 17 -15.64 10.81 0.69
N LEU A 18 -14.53 10.23 1.15
CA LEU A 18 -13.36 10.96 1.63
C LEU A 18 -12.26 10.98 0.54
N PRO A 19 -11.38 12.01 0.48
CA PRO A 19 -11.42 13.17 1.38
C PRO A 19 -12.52 14.19 1.03
N MET A 20 -12.86 15.04 1.99
CA MET A 20 -13.76 16.17 1.90
C MET A 20 -13.12 17.40 2.54
N THR A 21 -13.53 18.59 2.14
CA THR A 21 -13.21 19.80 2.90
C THR A 21 -13.86 19.75 4.29
N GLU A 22 -13.28 20.47 5.26
CA GLU A 22 -13.83 20.55 6.63
C GLU A 22 -15.31 21.00 6.62
N GLU A 23 -15.66 22.00 5.78
CA GLU A 23 -17.02 22.49 5.64
C GLU A 23 -18.01 21.44 5.10
N GLU A 24 -17.53 20.59 4.15
CA GLU A 24 -18.35 19.50 3.61
C GLU A 24 -18.52 18.38 4.61
N LEU A 25 -17.46 18.06 5.36
CA LEU A 25 -17.50 17.04 6.40
C LEU A 25 -18.45 17.46 7.55
N ASP A 26 -18.39 18.70 8.02
CA ASP A 26 -19.30 19.26 9.02
C ASP A 26 -20.77 19.26 8.56
N LYS A 27 -21.01 19.51 7.28
CA LYS A 27 -22.36 19.39 6.70
C LYS A 27 -22.82 17.95 6.56
N ALA A 28 -21.88 17.04 6.28
CA ALA A 28 -22.16 15.64 6.16
C ALA A 28 -22.39 14.98 7.53
N LEU A 29 -21.55 15.31 8.51
CA LEU A 29 -21.57 14.75 9.85
C LEU A 29 -21.74 15.92 10.84
N ASN A 30 -22.78 15.86 11.69
CA ASN A 30 -22.94 16.88 12.71
C ASN A 30 -21.82 16.74 13.76
N PRO A 31 -20.97 17.74 13.99
CA PRO A 31 -19.84 17.65 14.91
C PRO A 31 -20.22 17.43 16.38
N ASN A 32 -21.51 17.58 16.74
CA ASN A 32 -22.01 17.31 18.10
C ASN A 32 -22.52 15.86 18.27
N ASP A 33 -22.54 15.06 17.22
CA ASP A 33 -23.01 13.69 17.29
C ASP A 33 -21.79 12.74 17.26
N GLU A 34 -21.94 11.55 17.84
CA GLU A 34 -20.93 10.49 17.78
C GLU A 34 -21.17 9.58 16.59
N TYR A 35 -20.11 9.23 15.89
CA TYR A 35 -20.14 8.35 14.72
C TYR A 35 -19.16 7.19 14.86
N ILE A 36 -19.53 6.05 14.29
CA ILE A 36 -18.65 4.90 14.12
C ILE A 36 -18.60 4.50 12.64
N ILE A 37 -17.46 3.95 12.21
CA ILE A 37 -17.32 3.36 10.89
C ILE A 37 -17.93 1.96 10.92
N ILE A 38 -18.91 1.68 10.04
CA ILE A 38 -19.57 0.39 9.97
C ILE A 38 -19.18 -0.42 8.75
N ASP A 39 -18.69 0.26 7.69
CA ASP A 39 -18.19 -0.37 6.48
C ASP A 39 -17.32 0.63 5.70
N TYR A 40 -16.46 0.13 4.79
CA TYR A 40 -15.56 0.95 3.97
C TYR A 40 -15.14 0.22 2.68
N ASP A 41 -14.66 0.97 1.69
CA ASP A 41 -14.03 0.39 0.51
C ASP A 41 -12.61 -0.07 0.86
N ALA A 42 -12.47 -1.37 1.12
CA ALA A 42 -11.23 -2.02 1.53
C ALA A 42 -10.10 -2.00 0.46
N LYS A 43 -10.33 -1.38 -0.71
CA LYS A 43 -9.31 -1.25 -1.74
C LYS A 43 -8.25 -0.20 -1.43
N VAL A 44 -8.55 0.74 -0.54
CA VAL A 44 -7.67 1.86 -0.20
C VAL A 44 -7.08 1.69 1.19
N LEU A 45 -7.92 1.69 2.23
CA LEU A 45 -7.51 1.58 3.63
C LEU A 45 -8.48 0.69 4.40
N SER A 46 -8.04 0.19 5.54
CA SER A 46 -8.84 -0.67 6.43
C SER A 46 -8.96 -0.07 7.83
N PRO A 47 -9.66 1.07 8.00
CA PRO A 47 -9.86 1.68 9.31
C PRO A 47 -10.68 0.78 10.23
N GLY A 48 -10.43 0.86 11.53
CA GLY A 48 -11.23 0.20 12.55
C GLY A 48 -12.57 0.92 12.80
N GLN A 49 -13.48 0.22 13.44
CA GLN A 49 -14.84 0.73 13.73
C GLN A 49 -14.85 2.05 14.53
N TYR A 50 -13.86 2.25 15.39
CA TYR A 50 -13.77 3.41 16.30
C TYR A 50 -12.67 4.39 15.90
N ASP A 51 -12.06 4.23 14.71
CA ASP A 51 -11.08 5.19 14.22
C ASP A 51 -11.75 6.52 13.88
N SER A 52 -11.01 7.61 14.08
CA SER A 52 -11.50 8.95 13.85
C SER A 52 -11.72 9.21 12.36
N ILE A 53 -12.94 9.60 11.99
CA ILE A 53 -13.28 9.98 10.62
C ILE A 53 -12.52 11.25 10.22
N ASP A 54 -12.33 12.19 11.16
CA ASP A 54 -11.56 13.43 10.92
C ASP A 54 -10.08 13.13 10.65
N GLU A 55 -9.47 12.23 11.43
CA GLU A 55 -8.07 11.82 11.20
C GLU A 55 -7.91 11.10 9.86
N LEU A 56 -8.85 10.23 9.50
CA LEU A 56 -8.88 9.56 8.21
C LEU A 56 -9.03 10.57 7.07
N ASN A 57 -9.95 11.53 7.18
CA ASN A 57 -10.15 12.58 6.20
C ASN A 57 -8.89 13.44 6.01
N ASN A 58 -8.31 13.89 7.12
CA ASN A 58 -7.09 14.70 7.11
C ASN A 58 -5.90 13.95 6.50
N PHE A 59 -5.76 12.65 6.79
CA PHE A 59 -4.72 11.82 6.20
C PHE A 59 -4.89 11.67 4.69
N LEU A 60 -6.09 11.39 4.21
CA LEU A 60 -6.37 11.26 2.78
C LEU A 60 -6.17 12.58 2.04
N THR A 61 -6.60 13.72 2.62
CA THR A 61 -6.35 15.06 2.09
C THR A 61 -4.85 15.32 1.96
N TRP A 62 -4.09 15.01 3.00
CA TRP A 62 -2.64 15.16 3.01
C TRP A 62 -1.96 14.30 1.93
N CYS A 63 -2.40 13.04 1.73
CA CYS A 63 -1.89 12.17 0.67
C CYS A 63 -2.10 12.77 -0.73
N GLU A 64 -3.27 13.35 -0.99
CA GLU A 64 -3.60 13.93 -2.29
C GLU A 64 -2.86 15.26 -2.55
N GLU A 65 -2.87 16.17 -1.58
CA GLU A 65 -2.41 17.56 -1.76
C GLU A 65 -0.88 17.70 -1.66
N GLU A 66 -0.25 17.04 -0.69
CA GLU A 66 1.17 17.27 -0.42
C GLU A 66 2.11 16.30 -1.14
N TYR A 67 1.73 15.02 -1.23
CA TYR A 67 2.64 13.98 -1.71
C TYR A 67 2.16 13.23 -2.94
N GLN A 68 0.94 13.47 -3.41
CA GLN A 68 0.33 12.81 -4.57
C GLN A 68 0.38 11.27 -4.45
N ILE A 69 0.18 10.76 -3.24
CA ILE A 69 0.18 9.32 -2.95
C ILE A 69 -1.13 8.74 -3.47
N SER A 70 -1.02 7.76 -4.37
CA SER A 70 -2.18 7.16 -5.02
C SER A 70 -2.99 6.26 -4.08
N GLU A 71 -4.29 6.11 -4.35
CA GLU A 71 -5.14 5.11 -3.68
C GLU A 71 -4.58 3.69 -3.84
N GLU A 72 -3.91 3.41 -4.96
CA GLU A 72 -3.25 2.13 -5.22
C GLU A 72 -2.11 1.88 -4.24
N THR A 73 -1.23 2.87 -4.02
CA THR A 73 -0.15 2.81 -3.02
C THR A 73 -0.71 2.51 -1.63
N LEU A 74 -1.74 3.24 -1.21
CA LEU A 74 -2.42 2.99 0.08
C LEU A 74 -3.03 1.59 0.14
N GLY A 75 -3.65 1.15 -0.95
CA GLY A 75 -4.24 -0.18 -1.05
C GLY A 75 -3.20 -1.31 -0.95
N ILE A 76 -2.04 -1.15 -1.57
CA ILE A 76 -0.92 -2.10 -1.48
C ILE A 76 -0.42 -2.18 -0.03
N LEU A 77 -0.12 -1.04 0.59
CA LEU A 77 0.37 -0.98 1.98
C LEU A 77 -0.62 -1.57 2.98
N SER A 78 -1.93 -1.35 2.77
CA SER A 78 -3.00 -1.91 3.62
C SER A 78 -3.13 -3.43 3.57
N ARG A 79 -2.43 -4.12 2.66
CA ARG A 79 -2.36 -5.58 2.63
C ARG A 79 -1.31 -6.16 3.57
N VAL A 80 -0.30 -5.37 3.91
CA VAL A 80 0.84 -5.80 4.73
C VAL A 80 0.96 -5.07 6.06
N LEU A 81 0.22 -3.97 6.23
CA LEU A 81 0.25 -3.09 7.40
C LEU A 81 -1.15 -2.91 8.00
N LEU A 82 -1.21 -2.72 9.30
CA LEU A 82 -2.42 -2.24 9.97
C LEU A 82 -2.67 -0.76 9.63
N TYR A 83 -3.92 -0.31 9.75
CA TYR A 83 -4.32 1.06 9.41
C TYR A 83 -3.40 2.16 9.98
N HIS A 84 -3.07 2.09 11.28
CA HIS A 84 -2.19 3.07 11.92
C HIS A 84 -0.74 2.98 11.43
N GLU A 85 -0.26 1.78 11.12
CA GLU A 85 1.07 1.56 10.54
C GLU A 85 1.15 2.15 9.13
N VAL A 86 0.09 2.00 8.30
CA VAL A 86 0.05 2.64 6.98
C VAL A 86 0.24 4.15 7.11
N ILE A 87 -0.51 4.79 8.02
CA ILE A 87 -0.40 6.24 8.25
C ILE A 87 1.04 6.63 8.65
N GLU A 88 1.66 5.87 9.55
CA GLU A 88 3.01 6.14 10.03
C GLU A 88 4.05 5.99 8.91
N HIS A 89 4.06 4.85 8.22
CA HIS A 89 5.02 4.58 7.14
C HIS A 89 4.86 5.57 5.98
N VAL A 90 3.63 5.88 5.60
CA VAL A 90 3.36 6.83 4.51
C VAL A 90 3.82 8.25 4.88
N LYS A 91 3.55 8.73 6.09
CA LYS A 91 4.01 10.05 6.56
C LYS A 91 5.53 10.17 6.65
N ASN A 92 6.20 9.07 6.97
CA ASN A 92 7.67 9.03 7.05
C ASN A 92 8.34 8.70 5.72
N LEU A 93 7.57 8.37 4.67
CA LEU A 93 8.05 7.84 3.39
C LEU A 93 8.95 6.60 3.57
N ASP A 94 8.62 5.77 4.55
CA ASP A 94 9.38 4.59 4.96
C ASP A 94 8.70 3.33 4.40
N TYR A 95 8.70 3.23 3.07
CA TYR A 95 8.24 2.05 2.33
C TYR A 95 8.86 2.02 0.93
N ILE A 96 8.98 0.82 0.38
CA ILE A 96 9.39 0.58 -1.01
C ILE A 96 8.35 -0.34 -1.65
N ILE A 97 7.89 0.03 -2.85
CA ILE A 97 6.97 -0.79 -3.65
C ILE A 97 7.61 -1.01 -5.02
N VAL A 98 7.79 -2.27 -5.38
CA VAL A 98 8.26 -2.69 -6.70
C VAL A 98 7.10 -3.37 -7.43
N ASP A 99 6.70 -2.84 -8.57
CA ASP A 99 5.64 -3.38 -9.42
C ASP A 99 6.23 -4.45 -10.36
N PHE A 100 5.71 -5.66 -10.28
CA PHE A 100 6.13 -6.76 -11.16
C PHE A 100 5.57 -6.66 -12.56
N ASN A 101 4.34 -6.13 -12.69
CA ASN A 101 3.62 -6.10 -13.96
C ASN A 101 3.88 -4.81 -14.74
N GLY A 102 4.71 -3.91 -14.17
CA GLY A 102 4.68 -2.51 -14.49
C GLY A 102 5.44 -2.09 -15.72
N GLU A 103 4.70 -1.51 -16.63
CA GLU A 103 5.21 -0.52 -17.56
C GLU A 103 5.61 0.80 -16.84
N THR A 104 5.13 1.01 -15.61
CA THR A 104 5.28 2.26 -14.87
C THR A 104 6.65 2.45 -14.20
N SER A 105 7.36 1.38 -13.90
CA SER A 105 8.72 1.46 -13.33
C SER A 105 9.82 1.40 -14.40
N GLY A 106 9.47 1.22 -15.68
CA GLY A 106 10.46 0.99 -16.75
C GLY A 106 11.17 -0.37 -16.67
N TRP A 107 10.76 -1.22 -15.75
CA TRP A 107 11.32 -2.53 -15.50
C TRP A 107 10.32 -3.61 -15.86
N ASN A 108 10.65 -4.34 -16.90
CA ASN A 108 9.98 -5.57 -17.27
C ASN A 108 10.80 -6.74 -16.71
N CYS A 109 10.54 -7.08 -15.45
CA CYS A 109 11.19 -8.23 -14.80
C CYS A 109 10.74 -9.57 -15.43
N GLY A 110 9.77 -9.55 -16.33
CA GLY A 110 9.20 -10.74 -16.92
C GLY A 110 9.84 -11.11 -18.24
N ARG A 111 10.44 -12.28 -18.34
CA ARG A 111 10.65 -12.98 -19.60
C ARG A 111 9.30 -13.52 -20.14
N GLY A 112 8.23 -12.67 -20.16
CA GLY A 112 6.98 -12.95 -20.85
C GLY A 112 6.14 -14.10 -20.27
N GLY A 113 5.93 -14.13 -18.96
CA GLY A 113 5.05 -15.08 -18.28
C GLY A 113 4.60 -14.56 -16.92
N ASP A 114 3.58 -15.15 -16.34
CA ASP A 114 3.14 -14.84 -14.98
C ASP A 114 4.33 -14.98 -14.02
N ILE A 115 4.71 -13.89 -13.35
CA ILE A 115 5.79 -13.89 -12.37
C ILE A 115 5.25 -14.55 -11.11
N THR A 116 5.46 -15.86 -11.00
CA THR A 116 4.97 -16.64 -9.86
C THR A 116 6.09 -17.34 -9.11
N SER A 117 7.31 -17.40 -9.71
CA SER A 117 8.42 -18.13 -9.12
C SER A 117 9.25 -17.24 -8.18
N ASP A 118 9.77 -17.83 -7.12
CA ASP A 118 10.69 -17.15 -6.20
C ASP A 118 11.98 -16.71 -6.90
N PHE A 119 12.38 -17.42 -7.97
CA PHE A 119 13.46 -17.02 -8.86
C PHE A 119 13.22 -15.64 -9.48
N ASP A 120 12.04 -15.44 -10.10
CA ASP A 120 11.70 -14.18 -10.76
C ASP A 120 11.62 -13.02 -9.75
N LYS A 121 11.09 -13.28 -8.55
CA LYS A 121 11.01 -12.29 -7.46
C LYS A 121 12.40 -11.84 -7.01
N GLY A 122 13.31 -12.79 -6.78
CA GLY A 122 14.70 -12.50 -6.38
C GLY A 122 15.44 -11.70 -7.43
N LEU A 123 15.32 -12.08 -8.71
CA LEU A 123 15.91 -11.36 -9.83
C LEU A 123 15.34 -9.95 -9.94
N CYS A 124 14.02 -9.79 -9.87
CA CYS A 124 13.36 -8.50 -9.94
C CYS A 124 13.81 -7.54 -8.84
N LEU A 125 13.88 -8.00 -7.60
CA LEU A 125 14.36 -7.19 -6.47
C LEU A 125 15.77 -6.69 -6.69
N PHE A 126 16.66 -7.56 -7.15
CA PHE A 126 18.04 -7.20 -7.44
C PHE A 126 18.12 -6.19 -8.59
N GLU A 127 17.45 -6.47 -9.71
CA GLU A 127 17.42 -5.61 -10.89
C GLU A 127 16.78 -4.25 -10.62
N SER A 128 15.79 -4.17 -9.72
CA SER A 128 15.19 -2.90 -9.30
C SER A 128 16.15 -1.99 -8.54
N GLY A 129 17.29 -2.53 -8.09
CA GLY A 129 18.31 -1.81 -7.32
C GLY A 129 17.95 -1.58 -5.85
N TYR A 130 16.77 -2.04 -5.40
CA TYR A 130 16.34 -1.88 -4.02
C TYR A 130 16.88 -2.95 -3.06
N TYR A 131 17.31 -4.07 -3.60
CA TYR A 131 17.87 -5.16 -2.82
C TYR A 131 19.11 -5.75 -3.48
N ASN A 132 20.24 -5.65 -2.80
CA ASN A 132 21.50 -6.27 -3.23
C ASN A 132 22.14 -7.05 -2.07
N PRO A 133 21.98 -8.39 -2.04
CA PRO A 133 22.54 -9.22 -0.99
C PRO A 133 24.03 -9.51 -1.16
N PHE A 134 24.69 -8.96 -2.19
CA PHE A 134 26.05 -9.34 -2.58
C PHE A 134 27.07 -8.29 -2.14
N ASP A 135 28.18 -8.75 -1.60
CA ASP A 135 29.37 -7.94 -1.27
C ASP A 135 30.33 -7.74 -2.46
N PHE A 136 29.90 -8.10 -3.68
CA PHE A 136 30.72 -8.01 -4.88
C PHE A 136 30.02 -7.23 -6.02
N GLU A 137 30.82 -6.72 -6.95
CA GLU A 137 30.28 -6.06 -8.14
C GLU A 137 29.61 -7.09 -9.05
N TYR A 138 28.29 -6.93 -9.25
CA TYR A 138 27.52 -7.78 -10.16
C TYR A 138 27.92 -7.56 -11.60
N LYS A 139 28.02 -8.66 -12.35
CA LYS A 139 28.20 -8.67 -13.80
C LYS A 139 27.15 -9.56 -14.44
N GLU A 140 26.61 -9.12 -15.56
CA GLU A 140 25.55 -9.82 -16.31
C GLU A 140 25.90 -11.31 -16.59
N GLU A 141 27.18 -11.62 -16.82
CA GLU A 141 27.70 -12.99 -17.02
C GLU A 141 27.49 -13.90 -15.78
N MET A 142 27.26 -13.31 -14.61
CA MET A 142 27.05 -14.02 -13.33
C MET A 142 25.61 -14.41 -13.11
N GLU A 143 24.65 -13.87 -13.85
CA GLU A 143 23.22 -14.09 -13.67
C GLU A 143 22.83 -15.57 -13.58
N ASN A 144 23.45 -16.41 -14.43
CA ASN A 144 23.19 -17.84 -14.46
C ASN A 144 23.83 -18.64 -13.30
N TRP A 145 24.66 -18.00 -12.47
CA TRP A 145 25.35 -18.62 -11.34
C TRP A 145 24.75 -18.23 -9.99
N ILE A 146 23.81 -17.28 -10.01
CA ILE A 146 23.16 -16.80 -8.80
C ILE A 146 21.90 -17.63 -8.55
N ASP A 147 21.72 -18.07 -7.32
CA ASP A 147 20.50 -18.70 -6.83
C ASP A 147 19.49 -17.61 -6.45
N TRP A 148 18.70 -17.18 -7.44
CA TRP A 148 17.71 -16.13 -7.28
C TRP A 148 16.56 -16.50 -6.33
N GLU A 149 16.24 -17.80 -6.19
CA GLU A 149 15.28 -18.27 -5.18
C GLU A 149 15.79 -17.98 -3.77
N SER A 150 17.08 -18.26 -3.51
CA SER A 150 17.71 -17.91 -2.24
C SER A 150 17.77 -16.39 -2.00
N VAL A 151 17.93 -15.58 -3.04
CA VAL A 151 17.87 -14.11 -2.95
C VAL A 151 16.49 -13.67 -2.44
N TRP A 152 15.39 -14.22 -3.01
CA TRP A 152 14.04 -13.93 -2.54
C TRP A 152 13.81 -14.39 -1.10
N VAL A 153 14.19 -15.61 -0.77
CA VAL A 153 14.07 -16.14 0.59
C VAL A 153 14.79 -15.25 1.61
N ASN A 154 15.99 -14.77 1.30
CA ASN A 154 16.72 -13.85 2.16
C ASN A 154 15.98 -12.50 2.29
N ALA A 155 15.50 -11.94 1.19
CA ALA A 155 14.73 -10.70 1.19
C ALA A 155 13.48 -10.80 2.08
N THR A 156 12.75 -11.93 2.07
CA THR A 156 11.61 -12.12 2.96
C THR A 156 11.99 -12.11 4.44
N THR A 157 13.19 -12.57 4.80
CA THR A 157 13.68 -12.48 6.19
C THR A 157 14.04 -11.06 6.59
N GLU A 158 14.28 -10.19 5.63
CA GLU A 158 14.61 -8.77 5.81
C GLU A 158 13.36 -7.86 5.70
N GLY A 159 12.17 -8.43 5.55
CA GLY A 159 10.90 -7.69 5.59
C GLY A 159 10.19 -7.51 4.26
N TRP A 160 10.74 -8.03 3.15
CA TRP A 160 10.03 -8.00 1.86
C TRP A 160 8.83 -8.95 1.85
N GLN A 161 7.73 -8.51 1.25
CA GLN A 161 6.49 -9.28 1.14
C GLN A 161 5.90 -9.12 -0.26
N GLU A 162 5.24 -10.19 -0.73
CA GLU A 162 4.47 -10.16 -1.97
C GLU A 162 3.02 -9.72 -1.68
N VAL A 163 2.49 -8.84 -2.53
CA VAL A 163 1.13 -8.33 -2.44
C VAL A 163 0.48 -8.36 -3.81
N SER A 164 -0.71 -8.93 -3.90
CA SER A 164 -1.55 -8.85 -5.09
C SER A 164 -2.69 -7.85 -4.87
N LEU A 165 -2.85 -6.91 -5.80
CA LEU A 165 -3.93 -5.92 -5.79
C LEU A 165 -4.45 -5.71 -7.21
N ASN A 166 -5.77 -5.86 -7.41
CA ASN A 166 -6.45 -5.65 -8.70
C ASN A 166 -5.89 -6.49 -9.87
N GLY A 167 -5.26 -7.64 -9.60
CA GLY A 167 -4.65 -8.52 -10.61
C GLY A 167 -3.20 -8.17 -10.96
N ASN A 168 -2.61 -7.20 -10.28
CA ASN A 168 -1.19 -6.88 -10.34
C ASN A 168 -0.48 -7.37 -9.08
N ASP A 169 0.78 -7.77 -9.22
CA ASP A 169 1.62 -8.24 -8.12
C ASP A 169 2.73 -7.24 -7.83
N TYR A 170 3.01 -7.05 -6.56
CA TYR A 170 3.97 -6.08 -6.03
C TYR A 170 4.87 -6.73 -5.00
N LEU A 171 6.12 -6.29 -4.94
CA LEU A 171 7.00 -6.55 -3.79
C LEU A 171 7.06 -5.30 -2.92
N VAL A 172 6.82 -5.48 -1.63
CA VAL A 172 6.72 -4.39 -0.66
C VAL A 172 7.73 -4.61 0.46
N HIS A 173 8.48 -3.57 0.78
CA HIS A 173 9.35 -3.51 1.96
C HIS A 173 8.86 -2.39 2.89
N ARG A 174 8.96 -2.64 4.22
CA ARG A 174 8.54 -1.74 5.30
C ARG A 174 9.58 -1.70 6.42
#